data_b9641728c39d75f1dcc387ed233bd7a1
#
_entry.id   b9641728c39d75f1dcc387ed233bd7a1
#
_cell.length_a   1.000
_cell.length_b   1.000
_cell.length_c   1.000
_cell.angle_alpha   90.00
_cell.angle_beta   90.00
_cell.angle_gamma   90.00
#
_symmetry.space_group_name_H-M   'P 1'
#
loop_
_entity.id
_entity.type
_entity.pdbx_description
1 polymer ?
#
loop_
_entity_poly.entity_id
_entity_poly.type
_entity_poly.pdbx_seq_one_letter_code
_entity_poly.pdbx_strand_id
1 'polypeptide(L)'
;MTINMTAAAAAHQLGARLINGDATFIGVSIDSRTVAKGELFIAIRGENFDGHDHIEKALARGARVALTSREVATASAMPQIVVDDTVLALGQLAQHWRRQFSIPIIALTGSNGKTTVKEMLRSILSAHVGESGKAAVLATAGNLNNHIGLPLMMLRLNSEHRYAVFEMGMNHLGEIDYLTRLLLPDVALVIMAGTAHIGEVGSRELIAQAKGEIFAGLSAHGIAVVNMHDRFGGYWRGLNDGRRVVTFGIDSDDDVVAEFSAQTLVIKHAGESVDVNLFVVGEHNQRNALAAAATAIAVDVPLKTVCRGLEDFEGVAGRLRAYSGHKDATIIDDTYNANPDSVRAAIDVLAAKPGKRYLVLGDMGELGADAPAMHAEIGSYARHAALDGLFALGTLTEQTVLELGRDGWHFESSDDLLEELGKLLAPNVTVLVKGSRFMKMERVVEKLVPDFNIHNPAHGAH
;
A
#
# COMPACT_ATOMS: atom_id res chain seq x y z
N MET A 1 23.21 2.43 -4.57
CA MET A 1 23.59 3.58 -3.69
C MET A 1 22.34 4.45 -3.54
N THR A 2 21.99 4.82 -2.34
CA THR A 2 20.96 5.82 -2.00
C THR A 2 21.53 7.23 -2.20
N ILE A 3 20.79 8.29 -1.80
CA ILE A 3 21.30 9.67 -1.87
C ILE A 3 22.74 9.78 -1.36
N ASN A 4 23.58 10.51 -2.10
CA ASN A 4 24.96 10.84 -1.74
C ASN A 4 25.13 12.35 -1.95
N MET A 5 25.30 13.10 -0.85
CA MET A 5 25.32 14.58 -0.89
C MET A 5 26.13 15.13 0.29
N THR A 6 26.72 16.32 0.13
CA THR A 6 27.33 17.03 1.27
C THR A 6 26.29 17.83 2.05
N ALA A 7 26.52 18.04 3.34
CA ALA A 7 25.66 18.87 4.17
C ALA A 7 25.59 20.32 3.66
N ALA A 8 26.69 20.84 3.10
CA ALA A 8 26.70 22.17 2.49
C ALA A 8 25.81 22.25 1.25
N ALA A 9 25.82 21.23 0.36
CA ALA A 9 24.94 21.19 -0.80
C ALA A 9 23.46 21.07 -0.38
N ALA A 10 23.16 20.21 0.59
CA ALA A 10 21.81 20.09 1.13
C ALA A 10 21.32 21.38 1.79
N ALA A 11 22.14 22.02 2.63
CA ALA A 11 21.82 23.30 3.26
C ALA A 11 21.57 24.41 2.22
N HIS A 12 22.41 24.50 1.20
CA HIS A 12 22.20 25.46 0.09
C HIS A 12 20.86 25.22 -0.63
N GLN A 13 20.54 23.95 -0.94
CA GLN A 13 19.30 23.59 -1.62
C GLN A 13 18.05 23.90 -0.77
N LEU A 14 18.16 23.78 0.55
CA LEU A 14 17.09 24.05 1.50
C LEU A 14 17.01 25.53 1.93
N GLY A 15 17.94 26.39 1.51
CA GLY A 15 18.08 27.75 2.04
C GLY A 15 18.36 27.76 3.54
N ALA A 16 19.03 26.73 4.05
CA ALA A 16 19.21 26.46 5.47
C ALA A 16 20.59 26.91 5.98
N ARG A 17 20.72 27.07 7.29
CA ARG A 17 21.98 27.36 7.96
C ARG A 17 22.71 26.05 8.26
N LEU A 18 23.98 25.96 7.81
CA LEU A 18 24.87 24.86 8.19
C LEU A 18 25.77 25.29 9.35
N ILE A 19 25.86 24.45 10.38
CA ILE A 19 26.74 24.67 11.53
C ILE A 19 27.63 23.44 11.77
N ASN A 20 28.74 23.65 12.48
CA ASN A 20 29.71 22.62 12.87
C ASN A 20 30.45 21.93 11.69
N GLY A 21 30.58 22.63 10.54
CA GLY A 21 31.35 22.15 9.40
C GLY A 21 30.53 21.39 8.37
N ASP A 22 31.20 20.77 7.40
CA ASP A 22 30.60 20.02 6.31
C ASP A 22 30.95 18.53 6.41
N ALA A 23 30.06 17.67 5.96
CA ALA A 23 30.29 16.24 5.82
C ALA A 23 29.39 15.63 4.73
N THR A 24 29.89 14.61 4.07
CA THR A 24 29.09 13.83 3.10
C THR A 24 28.25 12.79 3.82
N PHE A 25 26.97 12.68 3.45
CA PHE A 25 26.06 11.63 3.91
C PHE A 25 25.60 10.74 2.75
N ILE A 26 25.33 9.47 3.07
CA ILE A 26 24.90 8.42 2.13
C ILE A 26 23.63 7.75 2.67
N GLY A 27 22.48 8.25 2.32
CA GLY A 27 21.21 7.78 2.89
C GLY A 27 20.65 8.72 3.95
N VAL A 28 19.40 8.42 4.35
CA VAL A 28 18.62 9.23 5.28
C VAL A 28 17.84 8.30 6.23
N SER A 29 17.81 8.66 7.51
CA SER A 29 17.00 7.98 8.53
C SER A 29 16.28 8.98 9.41
N ILE A 30 15.08 8.62 9.86
CA ILE A 30 14.30 9.34 10.89
C ILE A 30 14.28 8.58 12.22
N ASP A 31 14.88 7.38 12.29
CA ASP A 31 14.87 6.53 13.48
C ASP A 31 16.29 6.35 14.01
N SER A 32 16.54 6.92 15.20
CA SER A 32 17.84 6.82 15.89
C SER A 32 18.25 5.41 16.27
N ARG A 33 17.30 4.44 16.23
CA ARG A 33 17.56 3.02 16.56
C ARG A 33 18.08 2.23 15.37
N THR A 34 17.78 2.67 14.15
CA THR A 34 18.09 1.96 12.90
C THR A 34 19.00 2.74 11.96
N VAL A 35 19.32 4.00 12.28
CA VAL A 35 20.21 4.83 11.48
C VAL A 35 21.53 4.10 11.23
N ALA A 36 21.95 4.07 9.96
CA ALA A 36 23.18 3.41 9.54
C ALA A 36 24.37 4.39 9.51
N LYS A 37 25.57 3.82 9.48
CA LYS A 37 26.80 4.62 9.41
C LYS A 37 26.84 5.44 8.11
N GLY A 38 27.03 6.74 8.25
CA GLY A 38 27.16 7.67 7.13
C GLY A 38 25.83 8.34 6.73
N GLU A 39 24.70 8.02 7.36
CA GLU A 39 23.41 8.63 7.03
C GLU A 39 23.22 10.04 7.62
N LEU A 40 22.33 10.80 7.00
CA LEU A 40 21.70 11.99 7.55
C LEU A 40 20.57 11.55 8.50
N PHE A 41 20.66 11.96 9.77
CA PHE A 41 19.54 11.79 10.71
C PHE A 41 18.64 13.03 10.67
N ILE A 42 17.34 12.83 10.44
CA ILE A 42 16.35 13.90 10.44
C ILE A 42 15.58 13.87 11.75
N ALA A 43 15.72 14.93 12.54
CA ALA A 43 15.08 15.08 13.83
C ALA A 43 13.62 15.57 13.66
N ILE A 44 12.69 14.64 13.45
CA ILE A 44 11.26 14.95 13.33
C ILE A 44 10.66 15.07 14.73
N ARG A 45 9.81 16.09 14.91
CA ARG A 45 8.98 16.24 16.10
C ARG A 45 7.60 15.67 15.83
N GLY A 46 7.18 14.69 16.62
CA GLY A 46 5.83 14.14 16.64
C GLY A 46 5.02 14.63 17.85
N GLU A 47 3.79 14.15 17.98
CA GLU A 47 2.91 14.51 19.10
C GLU A 47 3.45 14.07 20.47
N ASN A 48 4.06 12.88 20.53
CA ASN A 48 4.50 12.22 21.77
C ASN A 48 6.02 12.07 21.88
N PHE A 49 6.81 12.58 20.92
CA PHE A 49 8.28 12.49 20.94
C PHE A 49 8.93 13.63 20.17
N ASP A 50 10.18 13.95 20.53
CA ASP A 50 11.02 14.90 19.80
C ASP A 50 12.30 14.20 19.33
N GLY A 51 12.49 14.11 18.00
CA GLY A 51 13.68 13.52 17.38
C GLY A 51 14.99 14.20 17.78
N HIS A 52 14.92 15.49 18.19
CA HIS A 52 16.10 16.24 18.64
C HIS A 52 16.73 15.65 19.90
N ASP A 53 15.93 15.02 20.78
CA ASP A 53 16.41 14.38 21.99
C ASP A 53 17.21 13.10 21.71
N HIS A 54 17.19 12.62 20.46
CA HIS A 54 17.83 11.38 20.02
C HIS A 54 19.06 11.58 19.12
N ILE A 55 19.48 12.81 18.90
CA ILE A 55 20.63 13.13 18.00
C ILE A 55 21.92 12.46 18.50
N GLU A 56 22.21 12.51 19.81
CA GLU A 56 23.38 11.84 20.38
C GLU A 56 23.36 10.32 20.14
N LYS A 57 22.17 9.70 20.24
CA LYS A 57 22.01 8.28 19.96
C LYS A 57 22.24 7.97 18.47
N ALA A 58 21.73 8.82 17.59
CA ALA A 58 21.98 8.69 16.15
C ALA A 58 23.45 8.86 15.80
N LEU A 59 24.14 9.85 16.40
CA LEU A 59 25.56 10.07 16.26
C LEU A 59 26.38 8.86 16.72
N ALA A 60 26.07 8.30 17.89
CA ALA A 60 26.73 7.11 18.43
C ALA A 60 26.58 5.87 17.51
N ARG A 61 25.52 5.81 16.69
CA ARG A 61 25.31 4.78 15.69
C ARG A 61 25.98 5.08 14.33
N GLY A 62 26.53 6.28 14.16
CA GLY A 62 27.32 6.64 12.99
C GLY A 62 26.63 7.59 12.00
N ALA A 63 25.53 8.26 12.40
CA ALA A 63 25.02 9.39 11.64
C ALA A 63 26.14 10.43 11.43
N ARG A 64 26.22 10.99 10.23
CA ARG A 64 27.29 11.95 9.86
C ARG A 64 26.82 13.39 9.88
N VAL A 65 25.53 13.62 9.70
CA VAL A 65 24.88 14.93 9.62
C VAL A 65 23.53 14.81 10.32
N ALA A 66 23.08 15.89 10.95
CA ALA A 66 21.69 16.00 11.41
C ALA A 66 20.95 17.11 10.67
N LEU A 67 19.67 16.89 10.35
CA LEU A 67 18.70 17.90 9.95
C LEU A 67 17.81 18.22 11.14
N THR A 68 17.80 19.47 11.59
CA THR A 68 17.21 19.88 12.86
C THR A 68 16.37 21.17 12.70
N SER A 69 15.39 21.38 13.57
CA SER A 69 14.64 22.66 13.60
C SER A 69 15.24 23.67 14.59
N ARG A 70 16.24 23.30 15.35
CA ARG A 70 17.02 24.15 16.25
C ARG A 70 18.45 23.63 16.37
N GLU A 71 19.37 24.47 16.74
CA GLU A 71 20.72 24.05 17.10
C GLU A 71 20.67 23.14 18.35
N VAL A 72 21.36 22.02 18.30
CA VAL A 72 21.46 21.05 19.38
C VAL A 72 22.94 20.84 19.71
N ALA A 73 23.30 21.07 20.98
CA ALA A 73 24.66 20.78 21.46
C ALA A 73 24.88 19.27 21.45
N THR A 74 25.97 18.80 20.86
CA THR A 74 26.37 17.40 20.79
C THR A 74 27.77 17.22 21.38
N ALA A 75 28.08 16.05 21.95
CA ALA A 75 29.38 15.74 22.56
C ALA A 75 30.53 15.85 21.56
N SER A 76 30.31 15.60 20.28
CA SER A 76 31.21 15.93 19.18
C SER A 76 30.51 16.92 18.25
N ALA A 77 31.27 17.87 17.67
CA ALA A 77 30.73 18.90 16.79
C ALA A 77 30.18 18.30 15.48
N MET A 78 29.02 17.65 15.55
CA MET A 78 28.32 17.06 14.41
C MET A 78 27.79 18.15 13.48
N PRO A 79 28.02 18.09 12.16
CA PRO A 79 27.40 18.99 11.20
C PRO A 79 25.87 18.94 11.30
N GLN A 80 25.24 20.12 11.43
CA GLN A 80 23.80 20.25 11.51
C GLN A 80 23.28 21.22 10.44
N ILE A 81 22.27 20.78 9.71
CA ILE A 81 21.48 21.60 8.78
C ILE A 81 20.26 22.09 9.57
N VAL A 82 20.22 23.39 9.88
CA VAL A 82 19.17 23.99 10.70
C VAL A 82 18.12 24.64 9.79
N VAL A 83 16.88 24.18 9.88
CA VAL A 83 15.70 24.62 9.10
C VAL A 83 14.56 25.00 10.02
N ASP A 84 13.53 25.64 9.52
CA ASP A 84 12.35 25.97 10.32
C ASP A 84 11.45 24.74 10.57
N ASP A 85 11.32 23.86 9.56
CA ASP A 85 10.49 22.65 9.61
C ASP A 85 11.25 21.48 8.96
N THR A 86 11.54 20.45 9.75
CA THR A 86 12.31 19.27 9.31
C THR A 86 11.50 18.34 8.39
N VAL A 87 10.16 18.32 8.48
CA VAL A 87 9.29 17.52 7.61
C VAL A 87 9.19 18.19 6.23
N LEU A 88 9.02 19.50 6.20
CA LEU A 88 9.02 20.26 4.96
C LEU A 88 10.38 20.14 4.25
N ALA A 89 11.46 20.27 4.99
CA ALA A 89 12.83 20.14 4.48
C ALA A 89 13.12 18.73 3.94
N LEU A 90 12.63 17.67 4.61
CA LEU A 90 12.69 16.29 4.09
C LEU A 90 12.03 16.21 2.71
N GLY A 91 10.82 16.76 2.55
CA GLY A 91 10.10 16.81 1.28
C GLY A 91 10.89 17.55 0.18
N GLN A 92 11.40 18.75 0.48
CA GLN A 92 12.18 19.55 -0.46
C GLN A 92 13.49 18.85 -0.89
N LEU A 93 14.19 18.22 0.04
CA LEU A 93 15.40 17.44 -0.24
C LEU A 93 15.07 16.25 -1.16
N ALA A 94 13.96 15.55 -0.87
CA ALA A 94 13.51 14.42 -1.68
C ALA A 94 13.11 14.85 -3.09
N GLN A 95 12.42 15.98 -3.25
CA GLN A 95 12.06 16.53 -4.55
C GLN A 95 13.30 16.92 -5.36
N HIS A 96 14.27 17.57 -4.71
CA HIS A 96 15.54 17.91 -5.37
C HIS A 96 16.27 16.66 -5.85
N TRP A 97 16.33 15.61 -5.01
CA TRP A 97 16.95 14.34 -5.37
C TRP A 97 16.21 13.66 -6.54
N ARG A 98 14.86 13.59 -6.49
CA ARG A 98 14.00 13.01 -7.54
C ARG A 98 14.29 13.62 -8.93
N ARG A 99 14.48 14.94 -9.00
CA ARG A 99 14.72 15.67 -10.27
C ARG A 99 16.00 15.27 -11.00
N GLN A 100 16.88 14.52 -10.36
CA GLN A 100 18.12 14.02 -10.98
C GLN A 100 17.91 12.75 -11.81
N PHE A 101 16.69 12.15 -11.76
CA PHE A 101 16.37 10.89 -12.42
C PHE A 101 15.33 11.12 -13.51
N SER A 102 15.61 10.58 -14.70
CA SER A 102 14.73 10.59 -15.88
C SER A 102 14.03 9.25 -16.14
N ILE A 103 14.12 8.32 -15.20
CA ILE A 103 13.40 7.03 -15.30
C ILE A 103 11.89 7.25 -15.15
N PRO A 104 11.04 6.37 -15.75
CA PRO A 104 9.59 6.44 -15.52
C PRO A 104 9.23 6.30 -14.05
N ILE A 105 8.54 7.31 -13.53
CA ILE A 105 8.02 7.36 -12.16
C ILE A 105 6.50 7.18 -12.21
N ILE A 106 6.03 6.12 -11.60
CA ILE A 106 4.62 5.75 -11.53
C ILE A 106 4.09 6.07 -10.14
N ALA A 107 3.01 6.84 -10.05
CA ALA A 107 2.26 7.07 -8.83
C ALA A 107 0.92 6.33 -8.87
N LEU A 108 0.49 5.76 -7.76
CA LEU A 108 -0.82 5.13 -7.67
C LEU A 108 -1.51 5.41 -6.33
N THR A 109 -2.83 5.51 -6.40
CA THR A 109 -3.70 5.61 -5.22
C THR A 109 -4.99 4.81 -5.43
N GLY A 110 -5.75 4.63 -4.37
CA GLY A 110 -7.04 3.94 -4.39
C GLY A 110 -7.55 3.68 -2.98
N SER A 111 -8.83 3.45 -2.80
CA SER A 111 -9.38 3.03 -1.52
C SER A 111 -8.88 1.64 -1.14
N ASN A 112 -8.92 0.70 -2.07
CA ASN A 112 -8.42 -0.66 -1.94
C ASN A 112 -7.43 -0.99 -3.09
N GLY A 113 -6.66 -2.07 -2.94
CA GLY A 113 -5.81 -2.60 -4.00
C GLY A 113 -4.42 -1.95 -4.14
N LYS A 114 -4.13 -0.81 -3.49
CA LYS A 114 -2.87 -0.06 -3.67
C LYS A 114 -1.62 -0.94 -3.61
N THR A 115 -1.41 -1.63 -2.52
CA THR A 115 -0.21 -2.47 -2.30
C THR A 115 -0.16 -3.65 -3.28
N THR A 116 -1.32 -4.27 -3.55
CA THR A 116 -1.41 -5.38 -4.51
C THR A 116 -1.06 -4.92 -5.91
N VAL A 117 -1.63 -3.82 -6.39
CA VAL A 117 -1.33 -3.24 -7.71
C VAL A 117 0.13 -2.80 -7.80
N LYS A 118 0.67 -2.17 -6.76
CA LYS A 118 2.10 -1.81 -6.68
C LYS A 118 3.01 -3.03 -6.83
N GLU A 119 2.72 -4.13 -6.13
CA GLU A 119 3.55 -5.34 -6.21
C GLU A 119 3.35 -6.10 -7.53
N MET A 120 2.15 -6.10 -8.11
CA MET A 120 1.90 -6.60 -9.47
C MET A 120 2.69 -5.78 -10.51
N LEU A 121 2.67 -4.45 -10.40
CA LEU A 121 3.49 -3.57 -11.24
C LEU A 121 4.99 -3.86 -11.07
N ARG A 122 5.46 -4.02 -9.83
CA ARG A 122 6.86 -4.39 -9.58
C ARG A 122 7.23 -5.72 -10.24
N SER A 123 6.34 -6.72 -10.19
CA SER A 123 6.54 -8.00 -10.87
C SER A 123 6.62 -7.84 -12.38
N ILE A 124 5.65 -7.12 -13.00
CA ILE A 124 5.62 -6.85 -14.43
C ILE A 124 6.88 -6.11 -14.89
N LEU A 125 7.23 -5.01 -14.22
CA LEU A 125 8.39 -4.19 -14.57
C LEU A 125 9.70 -4.95 -14.35
N SER A 126 9.79 -5.79 -13.32
CA SER A 126 10.95 -6.67 -13.11
C SER A 126 11.10 -7.70 -14.23
N ALA A 127 10.01 -8.28 -14.71
CA ALA A 127 10.00 -9.18 -15.86
C ALA A 127 10.40 -8.43 -17.17
N HIS A 128 10.06 -7.15 -17.28
CA HIS A 128 10.40 -6.31 -18.43
C HIS A 128 11.89 -5.94 -18.46
N VAL A 129 12.48 -5.60 -17.32
CA VAL A 129 13.91 -5.24 -17.22
C VAL A 129 14.82 -6.46 -17.40
N GLY A 130 14.31 -7.69 -17.16
CA GLY A 130 15.06 -8.93 -17.34
C GLY A 130 16.03 -9.24 -16.20
N GLU A 131 17.31 -9.52 -16.50
CA GLU A 131 18.30 -10.01 -15.51
C GLU A 131 18.52 -9.08 -14.30
N SER A 132 18.36 -7.77 -14.46
CA SER A 132 18.42 -6.81 -13.34
C SER A 132 17.24 -6.94 -12.38
N GLY A 133 16.14 -7.53 -12.85
CA GLY A 133 14.97 -7.95 -12.08
C GLY A 133 14.46 -6.94 -11.05
N LYS A 134 14.14 -7.46 -9.88
CA LYS A 134 13.55 -6.67 -8.77
C LYS A 134 14.46 -5.52 -8.28
N ALA A 135 15.78 -5.62 -8.41
CA ALA A 135 16.73 -4.58 -7.99
C ALA A 135 16.63 -3.30 -8.85
N ALA A 136 16.18 -3.42 -10.09
CA ALA A 136 16.02 -2.28 -11.01
C ALA A 136 14.67 -1.55 -10.86
N VAL A 137 13.77 -2.03 -10.00
CA VAL A 137 12.46 -1.42 -9.77
C VAL A 137 12.32 -1.00 -8.32
N LEU A 138 12.38 0.32 -8.06
CA LEU A 138 12.05 0.85 -6.74
C LEU A 138 10.53 0.82 -6.55
N ALA A 139 10.05 0.24 -5.46
CA ALA A 139 8.64 0.30 -5.09
C ALA A 139 8.49 0.71 -3.63
N THR A 140 7.39 1.41 -3.29
CA THR A 140 7.10 1.81 -1.90
C THR A 140 7.20 0.61 -0.96
N ALA A 141 8.06 0.71 0.05
CA ALA A 141 8.23 -0.32 1.08
C ALA A 141 7.19 -0.14 2.19
N GLY A 142 6.54 -1.23 2.59
CA GLY A 142 5.55 -1.20 3.68
C GLY A 142 4.45 -0.16 3.44
N ASN A 143 4.24 0.70 4.43
CA ASN A 143 3.26 1.79 4.43
C ASN A 143 3.91 3.19 4.30
N LEU A 144 5.11 3.30 3.70
CA LEU A 144 5.80 4.58 3.49
C LEU A 144 5.15 5.39 2.34
N ASN A 145 3.86 5.70 2.48
CA ASN A 145 2.99 6.29 1.46
C ASN A 145 2.37 7.63 1.84
N ASN A 146 2.86 8.26 2.92
CA ASN A 146 2.41 9.56 3.43
C ASN A 146 3.50 10.65 3.27
N HIS A 147 3.25 11.85 3.83
CA HIS A 147 4.12 13.03 3.76
C HIS A 147 5.54 12.86 4.37
N ILE A 148 5.78 11.80 5.14
CA ILE A 148 7.11 11.41 5.64
C ILE A 148 7.65 10.22 4.84
N GLY A 149 6.82 9.20 4.64
CA GLY A 149 7.23 7.94 4.02
C GLY A 149 7.59 8.09 2.54
N LEU A 150 6.77 8.81 1.77
CA LEU A 150 7.04 9.04 0.35
C LEU A 150 8.40 9.73 0.11
N PRO A 151 8.74 10.85 0.79
CA PRO A 151 10.07 11.45 0.67
C PRO A 151 11.21 10.50 1.02
N LEU A 152 11.08 9.71 2.07
CA LEU A 152 12.09 8.70 2.43
C LEU A 152 12.28 7.67 1.31
N MET A 153 11.21 7.26 0.65
CA MET A 153 11.29 6.37 -0.50
C MET A 153 11.92 7.04 -1.73
N MET A 154 11.60 8.32 -2.00
CA MET A 154 12.20 9.09 -3.08
C MET A 154 13.72 9.20 -2.93
N LEU A 155 14.22 9.38 -1.70
CA LEU A 155 15.66 9.46 -1.38
C LEU A 155 16.41 8.13 -1.57
N ARG A 156 15.68 7.02 -1.79
CA ARG A 156 16.27 5.71 -2.16
C ARG A 156 16.52 5.55 -3.66
N LEU A 157 16.03 6.48 -4.50
CA LEU A 157 16.33 6.45 -5.93
C LEU A 157 17.85 6.47 -6.18
N ASN A 158 18.30 5.68 -7.16
CA ASN A 158 19.71 5.59 -7.55
C ASN A 158 19.83 5.22 -9.05
N SER A 159 21.07 5.23 -9.56
CA SER A 159 21.38 5.00 -10.98
C SER A 159 21.09 3.57 -11.48
N GLU A 160 20.86 2.61 -10.60
CA GLU A 160 20.55 1.21 -10.97
C GLU A 160 19.07 1.05 -11.29
N HIS A 161 18.22 1.93 -10.74
CA HIS A 161 16.78 1.87 -11.01
C HIS A 161 16.47 2.23 -12.46
N ARG A 162 15.53 1.49 -13.04
CA ARG A 162 14.96 1.71 -14.37
C ARG A 162 13.51 2.16 -14.29
N TYR A 163 12.83 1.84 -13.21
CA TYR A 163 11.45 2.23 -12.90
C TYR A 163 11.32 2.52 -11.42
N ALA A 164 10.34 3.37 -11.07
CA ALA A 164 9.93 3.51 -9.68
C ALA A 164 8.40 3.58 -9.57
N VAL A 165 7.86 2.89 -8.57
CA VAL A 165 6.41 2.80 -8.29
C VAL A 165 6.15 3.31 -6.87
N PHE A 166 5.40 4.41 -6.77
CA PHE A 166 5.08 5.05 -5.51
C PHE A 166 3.59 4.93 -5.20
N GLU A 167 3.29 4.30 -4.07
CA GLU A 167 1.95 4.28 -3.49
C GLU A 167 1.70 5.58 -2.72
N MET A 168 0.52 6.18 -2.87
CA MET A 168 0.07 7.36 -2.13
C MET A 168 -1.18 7.06 -1.31
N GLY A 169 -1.06 7.20 0.01
CA GLY A 169 -2.16 7.13 0.98
C GLY A 169 -2.69 8.52 1.31
N MET A 170 -3.88 8.58 1.92
CA MET A 170 -4.46 9.81 2.43
C MET A 170 -5.46 9.51 3.54
N ASN A 171 -5.65 10.48 4.43
CA ASN A 171 -6.75 10.58 5.37
C ASN A 171 -7.62 11.81 5.09
N HIS A 172 -7.05 12.88 4.52
CA HIS A 172 -7.72 14.15 4.25
C HIS A 172 -7.49 14.62 2.80
N LEU A 173 -8.40 15.50 2.33
CA LEU A 173 -8.21 16.22 1.07
C LEU A 173 -6.92 17.05 1.12
N GLY A 174 -6.26 17.20 -0.03
CA GLY A 174 -5.01 17.95 -0.20
C GLY A 174 -3.75 17.16 0.11
N GLU A 175 -3.84 16.01 0.79
CA GLU A 175 -2.66 15.20 1.09
C GLU A 175 -2.06 14.57 -0.18
N ILE A 176 -2.90 14.02 -1.07
CA ILE A 176 -2.41 13.46 -2.33
C ILE A 176 -1.91 14.57 -3.27
N ASP A 177 -2.54 15.75 -3.29
CA ASP A 177 -2.05 16.91 -4.05
C ASP A 177 -0.62 17.28 -3.62
N TYR A 178 -0.36 17.35 -2.31
CA TYR A 178 0.99 17.58 -1.79
C TYR A 178 1.98 16.50 -2.25
N LEU A 179 1.62 15.22 -2.08
CA LEU A 179 2.49 14.09 -2.40
C LEU A 179 2.82 14.03 -3.89
N THR A 180 1.83 14.22 -4.76
CA THR A 180 2.02 14.12 -6.21
C THR A 180 2.84 15.29 -6.76
N ARG A 181 2.63 16.52 -6.25
CA ARG A 181 3.45 17.69 -6.60
C ARG A 181 4.88 17.58 -6.08
N LEU A 182 5.09 16.84 -5.02
CA LEU A 182 6.42 16.54 -4.51
C LEU A 182 7.13 15.53 -5.42
N LEU A 183 6.43 14.46 -5.80
CA LEU A 183 6.97 13.35 -6.59
C LEU A 183 7.16 13.71 -8.07
N LEU A 184 6.25 14.48 -8.68
CA LEU A 184 6.21 14.79 -10.09
C LEU A 184 6.23 13.50 -10.94
N PRO A 185 5.19 12.67 -10.90
CA PRO A 185 5.16 11.40 -11.61
C PRO A 185 5.03 11.59 -13.12
N ASP A 186 5.49 10.59 -13.88
CA ASP A 186 5.29 10.51 -15.33
C ASP A 186 3.97 9.80 -15.67
N VAL A 187 3.56 8.87 -14.81
CA VAL A 187 2.28 8.13 -14.90
C VAL A 187 1.57 8.18 -13.55
N ALA A 188 0.28 8.45 -13.56
CA ALA A 188 -0.56 8.44 -12.36
C ALA A 188 -1.80 7.56 -12.55
N LEU A 189 -2.08 6.69 -11.57
CA LEU A 189 -3.20 5.75 -11.57
C LEU A 189 -4.13 6.02 -10.38
N VAL A 190 -5.43 6.11 -10.63
CA VAL A 190 -6.46 5.90 -9.62
C VAL A 190 -7.08 4.51 -9.80
N ILE A 191 -6.91 3.63 -8.82
CA ILE A 191 -7.41 2.25 -8.88
C ILE A 191 -8.93 2.23 -8.74
N MET A 192 -9.46 2.83 -7.67
CA MET A 192 -10.90 2.91 -7.40
C MET A 192 -11.19 3.84 -6.20
N ALA A 193 -12.44 4.33 -6.09
CA ALA A 193 -12.95 5.04 -4.92
C ALA A 193 -14.05 4.22 -4.21
N GLY A 194 -13.67 3.61 -3.09
CA GLY A 194 -14.56 2.86 -2.19
C GLY A 194 -14.84 3.60 -0.90
N THR A 195 -15.12 2.84 0.16
CA THR A 195 -15.51 3.34 1.49
C THR A 195 -14.37 3.50 2.48
N ALA A 196 -13.11 3.20 2.09
CA ALA A 196 -11.97 3.42 2.97
C ALA A 196 -11.82 4.92 3.31
N HIS A 197 -11.60 5.23 4.61
CA HIS A 197 -11.50 6.59 5.16
C HIS A 197 -12.81 7.42 5.07
N ILE A 198 -13.98 6.77 4.91
CA ILE A 198 -15.24 7.49 4.75
C ILE A 198 -15.61 8.31 5.99
N GLY A 199 -15.22 7.84 7.18
CA GLY A 199 -15.42 8.57 8.43
C GLY A 199 -14.60 9.84 8.55
N GLU A 200 -13.45 9.91 7.89
CA GLU A 200 -12.55 11.07 7.89
C GLU A 200 -12.89 12.06 6.76
N VAL A 201 -13.20 11.53 5.59
CA VAL A 201 -13.41 12.33 4.36
C VAL A 201 -14.88 12.74 4.19
N GLY A 202 -15.83 11.94 4.66
CA GLY A 202 -17.26 12.23 4.73
C GLY A 202 -18.12 11.58 3.64
N SER A 203 -17.66 11.48 2.37
CA SER A 203 -18.45 10.83 1.31
C SER A 203 -17.58 10.17 0.24
N ARG A 204 -18.17 9.27 -0.56
CA ARG A 204 -17.47 8.63 -1.70
C ARG A 204 -17.07 9.65 -2.78
N GLU A 205 -17.86 10.68 -2.98
CA GLU A 205 -17.58 11.79 -3.91
C GLU A 205 -16.32 12.54 -3.48
N LEU A 206 -16.20 12.87 -2.20
CA LEU A 206 -15.02 13.51 -1.63
C LEU A 206 -13.79 12.59 -1.66
N ILE A 207 -13.98 11.29 -1.43
CA ILE A 207 -12.91 10.28 -1.61
C ILE A 207 -12.43 10.24 -3.06
N ALA A 208 -13.34 10.26 -4.03
CA ALA A 208 -13.00 10.28 -5.44
C ALA A 208 -12.28 11.59 -5.84
N GLN A 209 -12.71 12.73 -5.29
CA GLN A 209 -12.03 14.00 -5.45
C GLN A 209 -10.61 13.96 -4.89
N ALA A 210 -10.42 13.53 -3.65
CA ALA A 210 -9.12 13.44 -3.02
C ALA A 210 -8.17 12.50 -3.78
N LYS A 211 -8.67 11.36 -4.28
CA LYS A 211 -7.84 10.46 -5.11
C LYS A 211 -7.51 11.04 -6.47
N GLY A 212 -8.43 11.81 -7.07
CA GLY A 212 -8.19 12.53 -8.32
C GLY A 212 -7.09 13.59 -8.24
N GLU A 213 -6.76 14.07 -7.03
CA GLU A 213 -5.63 14.98 -6.79
C GLU A 213 -4.29 14.42 -7.32
N ILE A 214 -4.16 13.09 -7.45
CA ILE A 214 -2.92 12.46 -7.93
C ILE A 214 -2.52 12.95 -9.33
N PHE A 215 -3.49 13.33 -10.16
CA PHE A 215 -3.24 13.84 -11.49
C PHE A 215 -2.66 15.26 -11.53
N ALA A 216 -2.75 16.02 -10.43
CA ALA A 216 -2.21 17.38 -10.34
C ALA A 216 -0.66 17.44 -10.42
N GLY A 217 0.02 16.33 -10.10
CA GLY A 217 1.48 16.22 -10.22
C GLY A 217 1.98 15.87 -11.63
N LEU A 218 1.08 15.42 -12.54
CA LEU A 218 1.44 15.10 -13.90
C LEU A 218 1.80 16.35 -14.70
N SER A 219 2.87 16.27 -15.49
CA SER A 219 3.19 17.28 -16.49
C SER A 219 2.17 17.26 -17.66
N ALA A 220 2.29 18.20 -18.60
CA ALA A 220 1.50 18.19 -19.82
C ALA A 220 1.75 16.92 -20.69
N HIS A 221 2.90 16.28 -20.54
CA HIS A 221 3.27 15.04 -21.23
C HIS A 221 3.04 13.79 -20.38
N GLY A 222 2.59 13.95 -19.14
CA GLY A 222 2.28 12.86 -18.23
C GLY A 222 1.07 12.05 -18.67
N ILE A 223 0.98 10.81 -18.23
CA ILE A 223 -0.06 9.86 -18.62
C ILE A 223 -0.97 9.59 -17.42
N ALA A 224 -2.27 9.82 -17.61
CA ALA A 224 -3.28 9.43 -16.65
C ALA A 224 -3.81 8.02 -16.96
N VAL A 225 -3.82 7.13 -15.99
CA VAL A 225 -4.41 5.78 -16.12
C VAL A 225 -5.72 5.77 -15.33
N VAL A 226 -6.84 5.55 -16.01
CA VAL A 226 -8.17 5.78 -15.46
C VAL A 226 -9.03 4.53 -15.54
N ASN A 227 -9.57 4.12 -14.41
CA ASN A 227 -10.54 3.03 -14.29
C ASN A 227 -11.93 3.51 -14.75
N MET A 228 -12.37 3.12 -15.95
CA MET A 228 -13.69 3.47 -16.48
C MET A 228 -14.80 2.60 -15.90
N HIS A 229 -14.48 1.45 -15.32
CA HIS A 229 -15.45 0.62 -14.60
C HIS A 229 -15.83 1.17 -13.23
N ASP A 230 -15.07 2.12 -12.67
CA ASP A 230 -15.46 2.85 -11.47
C ASP A 230 -16.49 3.96 -11.82
N ARG A 231 -17.50 4.14 -10.97
CA ARG A 231 -18.54 5.18 -11.16
C ARG A 231 -17.96 6.59 -11.33
N PHE A 232 -16.74 6.84 -10.87
CA PHE A 232 -16.03 8.11 -10.96
C PHE A 232 -15.05 8.18 -12.16
N GLY A 233 -14.99 7.14 -13.00
CA GLY A 233 -14.09 7.08 -14.15
C GLY A 233 -14.23 8.30 -15.07
N GLY A 234 -15.48 8.69 -15.39
CA GLY A 234 -15.76 9.89 -16.18
C GLY A 234 -15.25 11.19 -15.55
N TYR A 235 -15.37 11.33 -14.22
CA TYR A 235 -14.82 12.47 -13.47
C TYR A 235 -13.30 12.52 -13.58
N TRP A 236 -12.59 11.41 -13.32
CA TRP A 236 -11.13 11.37 -13.40
C TRP A 236 -10.61 11.56 -14.82
N ARG A 237 -11.31 11.05 -15.82
CA ARG A 237 -10.99 11.31 -17.22
C ARG A 237 -11.05 12.81 -17.54
N GLY A 238 -12.12 13.50 -17.10
CA GLY A 238 -12.30 14.95 -17.28
C GLY A 238 -11.22 15.79 -16.59
N LEU A 239 -10.61 15.33 -15.47
CA LEU A 239 -9.47 16.02 -14.85
C LEU A 239 -8.21 16.03 -15.73
N ASN A 240 -8.16 15.24 -16.78
CA ASN A 240 -7.01 15.02 -17.64
C ASN A 240 -7.21 15.47 -19.09
N ASP A 241 -8.17 16.37 -19.33
CA ASP A 241 -8.38 16.96 -20.65
C ASP A 241 -7.08 17.60 -21.16
N GLY A 242 -6.70 17.23 -22.41
CA GLY A 242 -5.45 17.67 -23.04
C GLY A 242 -4.19 16.87 -22.69
N ARG A 243 -4.29 15.82 -21.86
CA ARG A 243 -3.22 14.84 -21.59
C ARG A 243 -3.51 13.50 -22.26
N ARG A 244 -2.46 12.68 -22.40
CA ARG A 244 -2.64 11.26 -22.76
C ARG A 244 -3.35 10.56 -21.60
N VAL A 245 -4.48 9.92 -21.90
CA VAL A 245 -5.22 9.06 -20.97
C VAL A 245 -5.15 7.64 -21.49
N VAL A 246 -4.88 6.68 -20.62
CA VAL A 246 -5.04 5.25 -20.87
C VAL A 246 -6.20 4.78 -20.01
N THR A 247 -7.29 4.37 -20.65
CA THR A 247 -8.48 3.86 -19.97
C THR A 247 -8.39 2.35 -19.80
N PHE A 248 -8.99 1.83 -18.71
CA PHE A 248 -9.15 0.40 -18.53
C PHE A 248 -10.50 0.06 -17.91
N GLY A 249 -11.04 -1.08 -18.30
CA GLY A 249 -12.34 -1.55 -17.85
C GLY A 249 -12.75 -2.86 -18.48
N ILE A 250 -14.05 -3.06 -18.57
CA ILE A 250 -14.67 -4.25 -19.20
C ILE A 250 -15.40 -3.90 -20.50
N ASP A 251 -15.53 -2.61 -20.80
CA ASP A 251 -16.20 -2.14 -22.00
C ASP A 251 -15.24 -2.11 -23.20
N SER A 252 -15.76 -2.40 -24.39
CA SER A 252 -14.96 -2.51 -25.63
C SER A 252 -14.28 -1.20 -26.06
N ASP A 253 -14.74 -0.07 -25.51
CA ASP A 253 -14.23 1.27 -25.83
C ASP A 253 -13.05 1.69 -24.96
N ASP A 254 -12.65 0.86 -23.99
CA ASP A 254 -11.46 1.10 -23.18
C ASP A 254 -10.17 0.69 -23.92
N ASP A 255 -9.06 1.37 -23.62
CA ASP A 255 -7.75 1.06 -24.22
C ASP A 255 -7.23 -0.32 -23.81
N VAL A 256 -7.51 -0.71 -22.55
CA VAL A 256 -7.16 -2.02 -21.99
C VAL A 256 -8.42 -2.67 -21.42
N VAL A 257 -8.85 -3.75 -22.03
CA VAL A 257 -10.11 -4.42 -21.72
C VAL A 257 -9.85 -5.75 -21.04
N ALA A 258 -10.67 -6.10 -20.05
CA ALA A 258 -10.62 -7.42 -19.42
C ALA A 258 -11.93 -8.18 -19.59
N GLU A 259 -11.80 -9.50 -19.75
CA GLU A 259 -12.87 -10.47 -19.54
C GLU A 259 -12.54 -11.30 -18.31
N PHE A 260 -13.41 -11.25 -17.30
CA PHE A 260 -13.24 -11.96 -16.04
C PHE A 260 -13.93 -13.31 -16.07
N SER A 261 -13.26 -14.35 -15.61
CA SER A 261 -13.86 -15.64 -15.32
C SER A 261 -13.40 -16.17 -13.96
N ALA A 262 -14.01 -17.25 -13.47
CA ALA A 262 -13.64 -17.84 -12.19
C ALA A 262 -12.16 -18.32 -12.14
N GLN A 263 -11.56 -18.62 -13.28
CA GLN A 263 -10.23 -19.24 -13.36
C GLN A 263 -9.23 -18.46 -14.22
N THR A 264 -9.70 -17.59 -15.11
CA THR A 264 -8.83 -16.92 -16.10
C THR A 264 -9.20 -15.47 -16.22
N LEU A 265 -8.18 -14.61 -16.33
CA LEU A 265 -8.29 -13.22 -16.71
C LEU A 265 -7.80 -13.09 -18.16
N VAL A 266 -8.67 -12.65 -19.09
CA VAL A 266 -8.26 -12.33 -20.44
C VAL A 266 -8.02 -10.82 -20.52
N ILE A 267 -6.83 -10.39 -20.94
CA ILE A 267 -6.50 -8.97 -21.13
C ILE A 267 -6.34 -8.71 -22.63
N LYS A 268 -7.01 -7.66 -23.12
CA LYS A 268 -6.98 -7.22 -24.53
C LYS A 268 -6.45 -5.80 -24.63
N HIS A 269 -5.55 -5.57 -25.57
CA HIS A 269 -5.02 -4.25 -25.91
C HIS A 269 -4.53 -4.19 -27.35
N ALA A 270 -4.89 -3.12 -28.10
CA ALA A 270 -4.41 -2.84 -29.45
C ALA A 270 -4.55 -4.03 -30.43
N GLY A 271 -5.60 -4.82 -30.30
CA GLY A 271 -5.85 -6.00 -31.15
C GLY A 271 -5.13 -7.28 -30.70
N GLU A 272 -4.29 -7.21 -29.69
CA GLU A 272 -3.70 -8.39 -29.01
C GLU A 272 -4.59 -8.86 -27.85
N SER A 273 -4.52 -10.16 -27.55
CA SER A 273 -5.21 -10.78 -26.40
C SER A 273 -4.29 -11.79 -25.74
N VAL A 274 -4.29 -11.82 -24.40
CA VAL A 274 -3.55 -12.80 -23.59
C VAL A 274 -4.41 -13.36 -22.48
N ASP A 275 -4.26 -14.65 -22.21
CA ASP A 275 -4.84 -15.32 -21.05
C ASP A 275 -3.83 -15.25 -19.92
N VAL A 276 -4.27 -14.81 -18.74
CA VAL A 276 -3.44 -14.65 -17.54
C VAL A 276 -3.96 -15.55 -16.44
N ASN A 277 -3.13 -16.47 -15.96
CA ASN A 277 -3.42 -17.36 -14.85
C ASN A 277 -2.86 -16.76 -13.56
N LEU A 278 -3.69 -16.02 -12.82
CA LEU A 278 -3.29 -15.39 -11.58
C LEU A 278 -3.15 -16.44 -10.46
N PHE A 279 -2.05 -16.38 -9.72
CA PHE A 279 -1.89 -17.14 -8.48
C PHE A 279 -2.88 -16.72 -7.40
N VAL A 280 -3.22 -15.42 -7.37
CA VAL A 280 -4.16 -14.83 -6.38
C VAL A 280 -5.60 -14.93 -6.86
N VAL A 281 -6.51 -15.24 -5.92
CA VAL A 281 -7.92 -15.50 -6.22
C VAL A 281 -8.81 -14.26 -6.01
N GLY A 282 -9.98 -14.30 -6.65
CA GLY A 282 -11.04 -13.30 -6.47
C GLY A 282 -11.06 -12.22 -7.55
N GLU A 283 -12.28 -11.82 -7.94
CA GLU A 283 -12.49 -10.82 -9.00
C GLU A 283 -11.78 -9.49 -8.72
N HIS A 284 -11.75 -9.06 -7.43
CA HIS A 284 -11.01 -7.85 -7.05
C HIS A 284 -9.51 -7.93 -7.37
N ASN A 285 -8.88 -9.14 -7.33
CA ASN A 285 -7.49 -9.31 -7.74
C ASN A 285 -7.35 -9.32 -9.27
N GLN A 286 -8.34 -9.81 -10.01
CA GLN A 286 -8.37 -9.66 -11.47
C GLN A 286 -8.49 -8.17 -11.88
N ARG A 287 -9.30 -7.38 -11.15
CA ARG A 287 -9.38 -5.91 -11.33
C ARG A 287 -8.07 -5.21 -10.98
N ASN A 288 -7.39 -5.63 -9.90
CA ASN A 288 -6.06 -5.13 -9.54
C ASN A 288 -5.02 -5.46 -10.64
N ALA A 289 -5.07 -6.67 -11.19
CA ALA A 289 -4.19 -7.10 -12.28
C ALA A 289 -4.43 -6.28 -13.56
N LEU A 290 -5.70 -5.99 -13.89
CA LEU A 290 -6.03 -5.11 -15.02
C LEU A 290 -5.49 -3.68 -14.82
N ALA A 291 -5.63 -3.11 -13.62
CA ALA A 291 -5.08 -1.80 -13.30
C ALA A 291 -3.53 -1.77 -13.42
N ALA A 292 -2.86 -2.83 -12.96
CA ALA A 292 -1.43 -2.99 -13.10
C ALA A 292 -1.02 -3.15 -14.58
N ALA A 293 -1.78 -3.94 -15.35
CA ALA A 293 -1.55 -4.14 -16.78
C ALA A 293 -1.67 -2.82 -17.57
N ALA A 294 -2.76 -2.07 -17.37
CA ALA A 294 -2.97 -0.78 -18.02
C ALA A 294 -1.86 0.22 -17.71
N THR A 295 -1.40 0.23 -16.45
CA THR A 295 -0.31 1.11 -16.01
C THR A 295 1.04 0.71 -16.61
N ALA A 296 1.33 -0.58 -16.71
CA ALA A 296 2.54 -1.08 -17.36
C ALA A 296 2.53 -0.80 -18.88
N ILE A 297 1.37 -0.97 -19.53
CA ILE A 297 1.18 -0.62 -20.95
C ILE A 297 1.38 0.89 -21.17
N ALA A 298 0.96 1.74 -20.25
CA ALA A 298 1.16 3.19 -20.33
C ALA A 298 2.66 3.59 -20.38
N VAL A 299 3.56 2.74 -19.91
CA VAL A 299 5.03 2.88 -20.00
C VAL A 299 5.64 1.91 -21.03
N ASP A 300 4.86 1.55 -22.06
CA ASP A 300 5.25 0.78 -23.23
C ASP A 300 5.76 -0.64 -22.93
N VAL A 301 5.30 -1.28 -21.84
CA VAL A 301 5.58 -2.69 -21.57
C VAL A 301 4.71 -3.57 -22.48
N PRO A 302 5.31 -4.51 -23.27
CA PRO A 302 4.55 -5.38 -24.16
C PRO A 302 3.57 -6.29 -23.41
N LEU A 303 2.37 -6.53 -23.97
CA LEU A 303 1.29 -7.28 -23.35
C LEU A 303 1.72 -8.69 -22.91
N LYS A 304 2.57 -9.38 -23.68
CA LYS A 304 3.14 -10.70 -23.30
C LYS A 304 4.04 -10.63 -22.06
N THR A 305 4.76 -9.52 -21.88
CA THR A 305 5.58 -9.30 -20.67
C THR A 305 4.70 -8.99 -19.46
N VAL A 306 3.61 -8.24 -19.68
CA VAL A 306 2.59 -8.00 -18.65
C VAL A 306 2.01 -9.32 -18.16
N CYS A 307 1.60 -10.21 -19.07
CA CYS A 307 1.09 -11.55 -18.74
C CYS A 307 2.09 -12.31 -17.84
N ARG A 308 3.33 -12.48 -18.30
CA ARG A 308 4.37 -13.17 -17.53
C ARG A 308 4.57 -12.58 -16.14
N GLY A 309 4.67 -11.24 -16.02
CA GLY A 309 4.88 -10.61 -14.72
C GLY A 309 3.68 -10.73 -13.78
N LEU A 310 2.45 -10.82 -14.30
CA LEU A 310 1.26 -11.10 -13.50
C LEU A 310 1.21 -12.56 -13.02
N GLU A 311 1.62 -13.51 -13.86
CA GLU A 311 1.70 -14.94 -13.51
C GLU A 311 2.82 -15.23 -12.48
N ASP A 312 3.93 -14.46 -12.53
CA ASP A 312 5.03 -14.53 -11.56
C ASP A 312 4.67 -13.89 -10.20
N PHE A 313 3.51 -13.24 -10.07
CA PHE A 313 3.09 -12.58 -8.84
C PHE A 313 2.46 -13.56 -7.85
N GLU A 314 3.13 -13.85 -6.75
CA GLU A 314 2.72 -14.82 -5.72
C GLU A 314 1.83 -14.25 -4.60
N GLY A 315 1.36 -13.00 -4.73
CA GLY A 315 0.56 -12.32 -3.70
C GLY A 315 1.39 -11.52 -2.70
N VAL A 316 0.70 -10.92 -1.74
CA VAL A 316 1.25 -10.09 -0.65
C VAL A 316 0.82 -10.68 0.69
N ALA A 317 1.71 -10.72 1.67
CA ALA A 317 1.38 -11.15 3.03
C ALA A 317 0.26 -10.26 3.61
N GLY A 318 -0.70 -10.87 4.31
CA GLY A 318 -1.87 -10.17 4.84
C GLY A 318 -2.89 -9.73 3.80
N ARG A 319 -2.80 -10.24 2.55
CA ARG A 319 -3.68 -9.91 1.43
C ARG A 319 -4.20 -11.17 0.75
N LEU A 320 -5.17 -11.85 1.39
CA LEU A 320 -5.80 -13.10 0.92
C LEU A 320 -4.82 -14.23 0.64
N ARG A 321 -3.73 -14.29 1.39
CA ARG A 321 -2.75 -15.36 1.25
C ARG A 321 -3.20 -16.62 2.00
N ALA A 322 -3.19 -17.76 1.31
CA ALA A 322 -3.57 -19.04 1.90
C ALA A 322 -2.36 -19.77 2.50
N TYR A 323 -2.57 -20.39 3.65
CA TYR A 323 -1.59 -21.22 4.38
C TYR A 323 -2.24 -22.54 4.80
N SER A 324 -1.42 -23.59 4.96
CA SER A 324 -1.83 -24.81 5.65
C SER A 324 -1.78 -24.56 7.17
N GLY A 325 -2.92 -24.66 7.82
CA GLY A 325 -3.09 -24.48 9.26
C GLY A 325 -3.04 -25.80 10.04
N HIS A 326 -3.24 -25.69 11.35
CA HIS A 326 -3.39 -26.88 12.21
C HIS A 326 -4.52 -27.77 11.71
N LYS A 327 -4.37 -29.11 11.89
CA LYS A 327 -5.32 -30.14 11.43
C LYS A 327 -5.60 -30.10 9.92
N ASP A 328 -4.63 -29.62 9.12
CA ASP A 328 -4.72 -29.46 7.66
C ASP A 328 -5.85 -28.52 7.19
N ALA A 329 -6.33 -27.63 8.06
CA ALA A 329 -7.27 -26.59 7.66
C ALA A 329 -6.60 -25.54 6.75
N THR A 330 -7.35 -24.94 5.85
CA THR A 330 -6.87 -23.82 5.03
C THR A 330 -7.08 -22.50 5.80
N ILE A 331 -6.03 -21.76 6.05
CA ILE A 331 -6.07 -20.44 6.70
C ILE A 331 -5.78 -19.36 5.65
N ILE A 332 -6.71 -18.44 5.44
CA ILE A 332 -6.55 -17.30 4.54
C ILE A 332 -6.23 -16.06 5.38
N ASP A 333 -5.02 -15.55 5.22
CA ASP A 333 -4.55 -14.33 5.87
C ASP A 333 -4.92 -13.09 5.04
N ASP A 334 -5.88 -12.29 5.53
CA ASP A 334 -6.25 -10.98 4.99
C ASP A 334 -6.25 -9.92 6.10
N THR A 335 -5.23 -9.98 6.95
CA THR A 335 -5.15 -9.26 8.23
C THR A 335 -4.58 -7.85 8.15
N TYR A 336 -4.10 -7.41 6.98
CA TYR A 336 -3.43 -6.12 6.86
C TYR A 336 -4.32 -4.93 7.23
N ASN A 337 -5.55 -4.87 6.73
CA ASN A 337 -6.55 -3.84 7.04
C ASN A 337 -7.96 -4.33 6.67
N ALA A 338 -9.00 -3.64 7.17
CA ALA A 338 -10.40 -3.92 6.87
C ALA A 338 -11.21 -2.63 6.67
N ASN A 339 -12.07 -2.64 5.66
CA ASN A 339 -13.18 -1.71 5.46
C ASN A 339 -14.36 -2.48 4.84
N PRO A 340 -15.57 -1.93 4.80
CA PRO A 340 -16.75 -2.67 4.35
C PRO A 340 -16.60 -3.31 2.96
N ASP A 341 -16.06 -2.59 1.98
CA ASP A 341 -15.89 -3.11 0.61
C ASP A 341 -14.89 -4.26 0.58
N SER A 342 -13.78 -4.15 1.30
CA SER A 342 -12.75 -5.19 1.35
C SER A 342 -13.21 -6.43 2.13
N VAL A 343 -14.08 -6.26 3.15
CA VAL A 343 -14.65 -7.40 3.89
C VAL A 343 -15.66 -8.13 3.03
N ARG A 344 -16.53 -7.43 2.27
CA ARG A 344 -17.44 -8.08 1.31
C ARG A 344 -16.67 -8.90 0.29
N ALA A 345 -15.63 -8.33 -0.32
CA ALA A 345 -14.78 -9.06 -1.28
C ALA A 345 -14.12 -10.31 -0.66
N ALA A 346 -13.69 -10.22 0.61
CA ALA A 346 -13.12 -11.36 1.33
C ALA A 346 -14.17 -12.44 1.63
N ILE A 347 -15.41 -12.04 1.99
CA ILE A 347 -16.53 -12.96 2.16
C ILE A 347 -16.85 -13.70 0.86
N ASP A 348 -16.84 -13.02 -0.29
CA ASP A 348 -17.09 -13.64 -1.61
C ASP A 348 -16.03 -14.71 -1.93
N VAL A 349 -14.74 -14.39 -1.65
CA VAL A 349 -13.65 -15.37 -1.81
C VAL A 349 -13.84 -16.57 -0.89
N LEU A 350 -14.24 -16.35 0.36
CA LEU A 350 -14.46 -17.41 1.33
C LEU A 350 -15.69 -18.26 0.94
N ALA A 351 -16.78 -17.63 0.52
CA ALA A 351 -18.02 -18.29 0.10
C ALA A 351 -17.82 -19.24 -1.11
N ALA A 352 -16.86 -18.91 -1.99
CA ALA A 352 -16.50 -19.75 -3.13
C ALA A 352 -15.66 -21.00 -2.76
N LYS A 353 -15.19 -21.12 -1.50
CA LYS A 353 -14.38 -22.27 -1.08
C LYS A 353 -15.27 -23.48 -0.78
N PRO A 354 -14.79 -24.70 -1.09
CA PRO A 354 -15.49 -25.94 -0.72
C PRO A 354 -15.41 -26.19 0.78
N GLY A 355 -16.31 -27.03 1.29
CA GLY A 355 -16.30 -27.47 2.69
C GLY A 355 -16.89 -26.46 3.65
N LYS A 356 -16.37 -26.42 4.88
CA LYS A 356 -16.80 -25.50 5.94
C LYS A 356 -16.02 -24.19 5.89
N ARG A 357 -16.69 -23.06 6.06
CA ARG A 357 -16.20 -21.71 5.81
C ARG A 357 -16.46 -20.81 7.00
N TYR A 358 -15.40 -20.45 7.68
CA TYR A 358 -15.45 -19.59 8.87
C TYR A 358 -14.74 -18.26 8.62
N LEU A 359 -15.41 -17.17 8.96
CA LEU A 359 -14.82 -15.83 8.96
C LEU A 359 -14.40 -15.44 10.38
N VAL A 360 -13.15 -15.08 10.58
CA VAL A 360 -12.67 -14.40 11.79
C VAL A 360 -12.54 -12.92 11.47
N LEU A 361 -13.33 -12.09 12.14
CA LEU A 361 -13.42 -10.67 11.84
C LEU A 361 -13.10 -9.83 13.07
N GLY A 362 -12.11 -8.95 12.96
CA GLY A 362 -11.86 -7.85 13.89
C GLY A 362 -12.58 -6.57 13.47
N ASP A 363 -12.68 -5.59 14.37
CA ASP A 363 -13.31 -4.31 14.10
C ASP A 363 -12.75 -3.62 12.84
N MET A 364 -13.64 -2.94 12.10
CA MET A 364 -13.29 -2.05 11.01
C MET A 364 -13.18 -0.62 11.55
N GLY A 365 -12.03 0.02 11.35
CA GLY A 365 -11.78 1.40 11.77
C GLY A 365 -12.11 2.45 10.70
N GLU A 366 -12.01 3.71 11.07
CA GLU A 366 -12.12 4.87 10.17
C GLU A 366 -13.48 5.03 9.48
N LEU A 367 -14.54 4.50 10.11
CA LEU A 367 -15.92 4.52 9.60
C LEU A 367 -16.77 5.66 10.15
N GLY A 368 -16.25 6.41 11.14
CA GLY A 368 -16.99 7.52 11.77
C GLY A 368 -18.22 7.06 12.55
N ALA A 369 -19.25 7.90 12.57
CA ALA A 369 -20.49 7.65 13.34
C ALA A 369 -21.30 6.44 12.82
N ASP A 370 -21.14 6.08 11.54
CA ASP A 370 -21.88 5.00 10.90
C ASP A 370 -21.23 3.62 11.13
N ALA A 371 -20.15 3.54 11.91
CA ALA A 371 -19.41 2.32 12.16
C ALA A 371 -20.30 1.14 12.63
N PRO A 372 -21.25 1.32 13.60
CA PRO A 372 -22.12 0.22 14.01
C PRO A 372 -23.03 -0.30 12.88
N ALA A 373 -23.61 0.61 12.08
CA ALA A 373 -24.48 0.24 10.97
C ALA A 373 -23.71 -0.51 9.88
N MET A 374 -22.49 -0.06 9.56
CA MET A 374 -21.63 -0.74 8.58
C MET A 374 -21.17 -2.13 9.05
N HIS A 375 -20.96 -2.33 10.35
CA HIS A 375 -20.68 -3.66 10.92
C HIS A 375 -21.92 -4.57 10.83
N ALA A 376 -23.11 -4.05 11.10
CA ALA A 376 -24.37 -4.77 10.94
C ALA A 376 -24.59 -5.21 9.48
N GLU A 377 -24.32 -4.32 8.49
CA GLU A 377 -24.40 -4.68 7.08
C GLU A 377 -23.49 -5.85 6.71
N ILE A 378 -22.28 -5.93 7.27
CA ILE A 378 -21.36 -7.05 7.05
C ILE A 378 -21.95 -8.35 7.63
N GLY A 379 -22.61 -8.31 8.78
CA GLY A 379 -23.31 -9.46 9.35
C GLY A 379 -24.42 -9.98 8.43
N SER A 380 -25.23 -9.06 7.91
CA SER A 380 -26.26 -9.37 6.92
C SER A 380 -25.64 -9.95 5.63
N TYR A 381 -24.55 -9.39 5.14
CA TYR A 381 -23.86 -9.89 3.95
C TYR A 381 -23.30 -11.30 4.14
N ALA A 382 -22.66 -11.58 5.29
CA ALA A 382 -22.13 -12.89 5.63
C ALA A 382 -23.24 -13.95 5.74
N ARG A 383 -24.42 -13.57 6.27
CA ARG A 383 -25.62 -14.44 6.32
C ARG A 383 -26.10 -14.80 4.90
N HIS A 384 -26.17 -13.83 3.98
CA HIS A 384 -26.58 -14.08 2.59
C HIS A 384 -25.55 -14.93 1.83
N ALA A 385 -24.26 -14.79 2.15
CA ALA A 385 -23.20 -15.63 1.60
C ALA A 385 -23.19 -17.07 2.16
N ALA A 386 -24.10 -17.39 3.10
CA ALA A 386 -24.26 -18.70 3.73
C ALA A 386 -22.95 -19.28 4.27
N LEU A 387 -22.15 -18.46 4.97
CA LEU A 387 -20.98 -18.93 5.70
C LEU A 387 -21.39 -19.88 6.83
N ASP A 388 -20.55 -20.84 7.16
CA ASP A 388 -20.81 -21.81 8.23
C ASP A 388 -20.60 -21.20 9.64
N GLY A 389 -19.96 -20.00 9.73
CA GLY A 389 -19.88 -19.24 10.97
C GLY A 389 -18.98 -18.02 10.89
N LEU A 390 -19.14 -17.14 11.89
CA LEU A 390 -18.36 -15.91 12.06
C LEU A 390 -17.89 -15.78 13.50
N PHE A 391 -16.59 -15.64 13.68
CA PHE A 391 -15.90 -15.44 14.96
C PHE A 391 -15.47 -13.97 15.02
N ALA A 392 -16.14 -13.19 15.85
CA ALA A 392 -15.93 -11.74 15.94
C ALA A 392 -15.08 -11.37 17.14
N LEU A 393 -14.13 -10.46 16.94
CA LEU A 393 -13.25 -9.92 17.99
C LEU A 393 -13.29 -8.39 17.95
N GLY A 394 -13.73 -7.76 19.02
CA GLY A 394 -13.78 -6.30 19.13
C GLY A 394 -15.18 -5.80 19.48
N THR A 395 -15.29 -4.52 19.82
CA THR A 395 -16.54 -3.94 20.32
C THR A 395 -17.60 -3.75 19.22
N LEU A 396 -17.17 -3.33 18.03
CA LEU A 396 -18.09 -3.01 16.92
C LEU A 396 -18.58 -4.27 16.20
N THR A 397 -17.77 -5.32 16.17
CA THR A 397 -18.14 -6.61 15.56
C THR A 397 -19.26 -7.34 16.29
N GLU A 398 -19.66 -6.90 17.51
CA GLU A 398 -20.88 -7.38 18.16
C GLU A 398 -22.10 -7.15 17.25
N GLN A 399 -22.19 -6.00 16.57
CA GLN A 399 -23.27 -5.70 15.63
C GLN A 399 -23.28 -6.67 14.42
N THR A 400 -22.10 -7.10 13.97
CA THR A 400 -21.98 -8.10 12.91
C THR A 400 -22.55 -9.45 13.33
N VAL A 401 -22.28 -9.88 14.56
CA VAL A 401 -22.80 -11.13 15.12
C VAL A 401 -24.31 -11.08 15.31
N LEU A 402 -24.84 -9.97 15.83
CA LEU A 402 -26.29 -9.78 16.02
C LEU A 402 -27.05 -9.93 14.70
N GLU A 403 -26.55 -9.36 13.61
CA GLU A 403 -27.17 -9.45 12.28
C GLU A 403 -26.95 -10.79 11.58
N LEU A 404 -25.84 -11.47 11.81
CA LEU A 404 -25.62 -12.82 11.29
C LEU A 404 -26.58 -13.81 11.96
N GLY A 405 -26.75 -13.72 13.29
CA GLY A 405 -27.64 -14.54 14.08
C GLY A 405 -26.95 -15.79 14.63
N ARG A 406 -27.60 -16.97 14.43
CA ARG A 406 -27.27 -18.22 15.12
C ARG A 406 -25.84 -18.72 14.99
N ASP A 407 -25.18 -18.45 13.85
CA ASP A 407 -23.86 -18.97 13.52
C ASP A 407 -22.76 -17.91 13.75
N GLY A 408 -23.03 -16.93 14.63
CA GLY A 408 -22.11 -15.89 15.04
C GLY A 408 -21.68 -16.03 16.50
N TRP A 409 -20.38 -15.87 16.77
CA TRP A 409 -19.80 -15.87 18.11
C TRP A 409 -18.97 -14.62 18.29
N HIS A 410 -19.20 -13.90 19.39
CA HIS A 410 -18.47 -12.73 19.77
C HIS A 410 -17.52 -13.02 20.93
N PHE A 411 -16.30 -12.49 20.85
CA PHE A 411 -15.23 -12.71 21.85
C PHE A 411 -14.58 -11.37 22.23
N GLU A 412 -14.22 -11.25 23.49
CA GLU A 412 -13.41 -10.15 24.01
C GLU A 412 -11.90 -10.46 23.94
N SER A 413 -11.57 -11.75 23.91
CA SER A 413 -10.20 -12.27 23.91
C SER A 413 -9.91 -13.10 22.65
N SER A 414 -8.74 -12.89 22.08
CA SER A 414 -8.23 -13.73 20.99
C SER A 414 -7.98 -15.18 21.42
N ASP A 415 -7.67 -15.42 22.69
CA ASP A 415 -7.37 -16.76 23.19
C ASP A 415 -8.65 -17.59 23.28
N ASP A 416 -9.75 -17.01 23.77
CA ASP A 416 -11.08 -17.67 23.82
C ASP A 416 -11.59 -17.97 22.41
N LEU A 417 -11.43 -17.00 21.49
CA LEU A 417 -11.75 -17.19 20.07
C LEU A 417 -11.00 -18.38 19.47
N LEU A 418 -9.69 -18.43 19.72
CA LEU A 418 -8.81 -19.50 19.21
C LEU A 418 -9.15 -20.87 19.82
N GLU A 419 -9.53 -20.93 21.10
CA GLU A 419 -9.96 -22.16 21.73
C GLU A 419 -11.20 -22.73 21.05
N GLU A 420 -12.22 -21.90 20.81
CA GLU A 420 -13.47 -22.34 20.18
C GLU A 420 -13.27 -22.70 18.70
N LEU A 421 -12.56 -21.86 17.96
CA LEU A 421 -12.23 -22.10 16.56
C LEU A 421 -11.38 -23.37 16.37
N GLY A 422 -10.44 -23.61 17.29
CA GLY A 422 -9.56 -24.79 17.27
C GLY A 422 -10.31 -26.13 17.36
N LYS A 423 -11.51 -26.15 17.95
CA LYS A 423 -12.39 -27.35 18.01
C LYS A 423 -12.97 -27.69 16.63
N LEU A 424 -13.10 -26.71 15.74
CA LEU A 424 -13.72 -26.83 14.42
C LEU A 424 -12.73 -27.11 13.28
N LEU A 425 -11.43 -26.91 13.50
CA LEU A 425 -10.41 -27.12 12.47
C LEU A 425 -10.36 -28.57 12.00
N ALA A 426 -10.36 -28.76 10.68
CA ALA A 426 -10.28 -30.05 9.98
C ALA A 426 -9.84 -29.83 8.52
N PRO A 427 -9.45 -30.86 7.76
CA PRO A 427 -8.95 -30.71 6.38
C PRO A 427 -9.94 -30.08 5.39
N ASN A 428 -11.25 -30.16 5.68
CA ASN A 428 -12.31 -29.55 4.85
C ASN A 428 -12.76 -28.19 5.37
N VAL A 429 -11.99 -27.53 6.23
CA VAL A 429 -12.30 -26.23 6.83
C VAL A 429 -11.42 -25.15 6.20
N THR A 430 -12.04 -24.06 5.80
CA THR A 430 -11.37 -22.82 5.41
C THR A 430 -11.72 -21.72 6.41
N VAL A 431 -10.70 -21.09 6.98
CA VAL A 431 -10.82 -19.94 7.88
C VAL A 431 -10.21 -18.73 7.20
N LEU A 432 -10.96 -17.63 7.06
CA LEU A 432 -10.43 -16.35 6.61
C LEU A 432 -10.32 -15.41 7.82
N VAL A 433 -9.15 -14.80 8.01
CA VAL A 433 -8.89 -13.87 9.13
C VAL A 433 -8.70 -12.47 8.59
N LYS A 434 -9.51 -11.51 9.07
CA LYS A 434 -9.48 -10.12 8.64
C LYS A 434 -9.81 -9.15 9.79
N GLY A 435 -9.27 -7.93 9.71
CA GLY A 435 -9.58 -6.83 10.64
C GLY A 435 -8.75 -5.61 10.32
N SER A 436 -9.13 -4.46 10.86
CA SER A 436 -8.35 -3.22 10.71
C SER A 436 -6.96 -3.34 11.35
N ARG A 437 -6.02 -2.53 10.87
CA ARG A 437 -4.60 -2.61 11.27
C ARG A 437 -4.38 -2.54 12.78
N PHE A 438 -5.15 -1.72 13.50
CA PHE A 438 -5.04 -1.59 14.95
C PHE A 438 -5.44 -2.84 15.73
N MET A 439 -6.28 -3.72 15.12
CA MET A 439 -6.70 -5.00 15.72
C MET A 439 -5.59 -6.04 15.73
N LYS A 440 -4.57 -5.89 14.88
CA LYS A 440 -3.41 -6.80 14.78
C LYS A 440 -3.85 -8.27 14.64
N MET A 441 -4.75 -8.52 13.69
CA MET A 441 -5.37 -9.85 13.51
C MET A 441 -4.37 -10.90 12.99
N GLU A 442 -3.17 -10.52 12.54
CA GLU A 442 -2.08 -11.44 12.23
C GLU A 442 -1.71 -12.35 13.40
N ARG A 443 -1.91 -11.91 14.65
CA ARG A 443 -1.71 -12.75 15.85
C ARG A 443 -2.62 -13.98 15.92
N VAL A 444 -3.80 -13.91 15.30
CA VAL A 444 -4.70 -15.06 15.17
C VAL A 444 -4.14 -16.04 14.15
N VAL A 445 -3.68 -15.54 12.98
CA VAL A 445 -3.04 -16.37 11.95
C VAL A 445 -1.79 -17.07 12.49
N GLU A 446 -0.94 -16.36 13.26
CA GLU A 446 0.26 -16.92 13.92
C GLU A 446 -0.04 -18.14 14.79
N LYS A 447 -1.22 -18.18 15.41
CA LYS A 447 -1.64 -19.31 16.25
C LYS A 447 -2.32 -20.43 15.49
N LEU A 448 -2.85 -20.14 14.31
CA LEU A 448 -3.54 -21.12 13.47
C LEU A 448 -2.61 -21.84 12.49
N VAL A 449 -1.48 -21.23 12.14
CA VAL A 449 -0.52 -21.74 11.14
C VAL A 449 0.77 -22.19 11.83
N PRO A 450 1.15 -23.47 11.75
CA PRO A 450 2.44 -23.93 12.24
C PRO A 450 3.59 -23.19 11.54
N ASP A 451 4.62 -22.81 12.30
CA ASP A 451 5.83 -22.14 11.78
C ASP A 451 5.56 -20.85 10.99
N PHE A 452 4.43 -20.18 11.29
CA PHE A 452 4.11 -18.89 10.65
C PHE A 452 5.17 -17.84 10.97
N ASN A 453 5.80 -17.31 9.93
CA ASN A 453 6.81 -16.26 10.09
C ASN A 453 6.46 -15.07 9.19
N ILE A 454 5.95 -13.99 9.79
CA ILE A 454 5.66 -12.73 9.10
C ILE A 454 6.90 -12.14 8.41
N HIS A 455 8.09 -12.43 8.98
CA HIS A 455 9.37 -11.88 8.52
C HIS A 455 10.16 -12.82 7.62
N ASN A 456 9.58 -13.94 7.16
CA ASN A 456 10.29 -14.83 6.25
C ASN A 456 10.56 -14.12 4.91
N PRO A 457 11.83 -13.84 4.56
CA PRO A 457 12.18 -13.11 3.33
C PRO A 457 11.83 -13.87 2.04
N ALA A 458 11.50 -15.16 2.09
CA ALA A 458 10.89 -15.89 0.98
C ALA A 458 9.53 -15.28 0.56
N HIS A 459 9.02 -14.30 1.30
CA HIS A 459 7.72 -13.66 1.12
C HIS A 459 7.80 -12.13 0.99
N GLY A 460 8.90 -11.61 0.44
CA GLY A 460 8.94 -10.26 -0.12
C GLY A 460 8.92 -9.11 0.88
N ALA A 461 9.63 -9.22 1.98
CA ALA A 461 10.05 -8.09 2.79
C ALA A 461 11.53 -7.80 2.57
N HIS A 462 11.83 -6.94 1.61
CA HIS A 462 13.10 -6.18 1.56
C HIS A 462 12.85 -4.80 0.95
#